data_be3bfd86278128ab39d279a549ae09f2
#
_entry.id   be3bfd86278128ab39d279a549ae09f2
#
_cell.length_a   1.000
_cell.length_b   1.000
_cell.length_c   1.000
_cell.angle_alpha   90.00
_cell.angle_beta   90.00
_cell.angle_gamma   90.00
#
_symmetry.space_group_name_H-M   'P 1'
#
loop_
_entity.id
_entity.type
_entity.pdbx_description
1 polymer ?
#
loop_
_entity_poly.entity_id
_entity_poly.type
_entity_poly.pdbx_seq_one_letter_code
_entity_poly.pdbx_strand_id
1 'polypeptide(L)'
;CFFVLQQEGKRNETLYTDVTIFDEEDCKELSEPYRPGKLREMSFANIIAMVKEYRSLYGFYSDDLVGDYKRTIERLQKEQRAAIEQQFSSFGNVLYSELHDFLNHGHEWIAAYDESLASVHGLDFTDLICGVHRLFQDPVVRERWRSRYNYISVDEMQDTGVLEYKVLEMLWEGNHVLLCGDYFQTIYEWRGSDPFRLLKQFDADFKPLKIIFYENYRSNWTLFTMAFKTLQNMFPDLVGSIYIELPRANSERKGKPVLIKGCKNSYLEGRYIYEAICALPKDANIGVLVRDNKKAQRLSDSFERLNSEKPEEERRHFMIIDEFKFFRRQEIKDVMAYFKLLMNPNDSVSAKRIIKRYVAGIGDARIAAIESPETRQVGLKLTDFMDMPIFEAEPYAKLVSGLENHEVVVYDVESTGTDTSQDRIIQIAAIRIDENGQVLETFERFINPGVPVGQSEEVHGFSDAYLQEHGEDPATVLQAFKEFSKGAIIVGHNVNYDVTIFTNELARHNLGNPQFKAIYDTLDIYRRFYPNLPNHKLGFLASEFPIHHEPTHNAMDDILATAQL
;
A
#
# COMPACT_ATOMS: atom_id res chain seq x y z
N CYS A 1 1.21 -7.63 -0.97
CA CYS A 1 0.02 -6.89 -0.51
C CYS A 1 -0.43 -5.84 -1.53
N PHE A 2 0.42 -4.92 -1.96
CA PHE A 2 0.02 -3.88 -2.93
C PHE A 2 -0.63 -4.44 -4.20
N PHE A 3 -0.05 -5.48 -4.78
CA PHE A 3 -0.62 -6.15 -5.96
C PHE A 3 -2.03 -6.71 -5.69
N VAL A 4 -2.27 -7.29 -4.52
CA VAL A 4 -3.61 -7.79 -4.13
C VAL A 4 -4.60 -6.63 -4.06
N LEU A 5 -4.24 -5.55 -3.35
CA LEU A 5 -5.09 -4.36 -3.22
C LEU A 5 -5.41 -3.74 -4.58
N GLN A 6 -4.43 -3.63 -5.47
CA GLN A 6 -4.61 -3.08 -6.80
C GLN A 6 -5.53 -3.96 -7.68
N GLN A 7 -5.40 -5.28 -7.61
CA GLN A 7 -6.27 -6.20 -8.38
C GLN A 7 -7.70 -6.20 -7.83
N GLU A 8 -7.85 -6.23 -6.51
CA GLU A 8 -9.19 -6.18 -5.89
C GLU A 8 -9.80 -4.77 -5.94
N GLY A 9 -9.02 -3.70 -6.02
CA GLY A 9 -9.52 -2.33 -6.21
C GLY A 9 -10.27 -2.14 -7.52
N LYS A 10 -9.95 -2.93 -8.54
CA LYS A 10 -10.70 -2.95 -9.80
C LYS A 10 -12.11 -3.56 -9.65
N ARG A 11 -12.32 -4.32 -8.58
CA ARG A 11 -13.58 -5.02 -8.27
C ARG A 11 -14.36 -4.37 -7.14
N ASN A 12 -13.69 -3.60 -6.32
CA ASN A 12 -14.23 -3.09 -5.08
C ASN A 12 -14.16 -1.57 -5.08
N GLU A 13 -15.30 -0.93 -5.24
CA GLU A 13 -15.46 0.53 -5.28
C GLU A 13 -15.03 1.25 -4.00
N THR A 14 -14.83 0.51 -2.90
CA THR A 14 -14.26 1.08 -1.67
C THR A 14 -12.75 1.22 -1.71
N LEU A 15 -12.08 0.65 -2.71
CA LEU A 15 -10.63 0.75 -2.90
C LEU A 15 -10.33 1.64 -4.10
N TYR A 16 -9.36 2.53 -3.93
CA TYR A 16 -8.86 3.32 -5.04
C TYR A 16 -7.94 2.48 -5.92
N THR A 17 -7.98 2.70 -7.23
CA THR A 17 -7.04 2.10 -8.19
C THR A 17 -5.81 2.96 -8.43
N ASP A 18 -5.93 4.26 -8.23
CA ASP A 18 -4.93 5.31 -8.39
C ASP A 18 -4.29 5.68 -7.04
N VAL A 19 -3.72 4.69 -6.35
CA VAL A 19 -3.15 4.88 -5.01
C VAL A 19 -1.67 5.27 -5.07
N THR A 20 -1.27 6.12 -4.11
CA THR A 20 0.13 6.43 -3.81
C THR A 20 0.55 5.78 -2.50
N ILE A 21 1.67 5.05 -2.51
CA ILE A 21 2.28 4.57 -1.28
C ILE A 21 3.14 5.70 -0.70
N PHE A 22 2.79 6.14 0.51
CA PHE A 22 3.54 7.14 1.24
C PHE A 22 4.69 6.51 2.02
N ASP A 23 5.86 7.11 1.89
CA ASP A 23 7.03 6.69 2.67
C ASP A 23 6.96 7.23 4.10
N GLU A 24 7.93 6.82 4.92
CA GLU A 24 7.98 7.21 6.34
C GLU A 24 8.04 8.73 6.56
N GLU A 25 8.62 9.50 5.63
CA GLU A 25 8.68 10.97 5.73
C GLU A 25 7.36 11.62 5.33
N ASP A 26 6.73 11.13 4.25
CA ASP A 26 5.41 11.57 3.82
C ASP A 26 4.37 11.33 4.94
N CYS A 27 4.42 10.14 5.57
CA CYS A 27 3.55 9.80 6.71
C CYS A 27 3.79 10.68 7.95
N LYS A 28 5.05 11.06 8.20
CA LYS A 28 5.38 12.00 9.30
C LYS A 28 4.77 13.37 9.05
N GLU A 29 4.87 13.89 7.84
CA GLU A 29 4.27 15.18 7.47
C GLU A 29 2.76 15.17 7.69
N LEU A 30 2.08 14.10 7.27
CA LEU A 30 0.63 13.93 7.46
C LEU A 30 0.22 13.75 8.93
N SER A 31 1.04 13.09 9.74
CA SER A 31 0.74 12.81 11.15
C SER A 31 1.14 13.92 12.11
N GLU A 32 1.99 14.87 11.68
CA GLU A 32 2.50 15.95 12.54
C GLU A 32 1.41 16.80 13.20
N PRO A 33 0.29 17.17 12.53
CA PRO A 33 -0.78 17.92 13.16
C PRO A 33 -1.43 17.23 14.37
N TYR A 34 -1.33 15.92 14.44
CA TYR A 34 -1.97 15.10 15.48
C TYR A 34 -1.00 14.61 16.55
N ARG A 35 0.28 14.88 16.39
CA ARG A 35 1.33 14.36 17.28
C ARG A 35 1.28 14.98 18.68
N PRO A 36 1.20 14.17 19.74
CA PRO A 36 1.23 14.70 21.11
C PRO A 36 2.56 15.37 21.44
N GLY A 37 2.51 16.59 21.87
CA GLY A 37 3.55 17.47 22.41
C GLY A 37 5.02 17.04 22.34
N LYS A 38 5.49 16.30 23.35
CA LYS A 38 6.90 15.89 23.47
C LYS A 38 7.22 14.53 22.83
N LEU A 39 6.24 13.85 22.27
CA LEU A 39 6.45 12.56 21.65
C LEU A 39 7.32 12.71 20.40
N ARG A 40 8.29 11.83 20.23
CA ARG A 40 9.14 11.83 19.03
C ARG A 40 8.33 11.41 17.82
N GLU A 41 8.62 11.98 16.65
CA GLU A 41 7.99 11.62 15.38
C GLU A 41 7.99 10.11 15.12
N MET A 42 9.14 9.46 15.26
CA MET A 42 9.28 8.02 15.07
C MET A 42 8.41 7.21 16.03
N SER A 43 8.30 7.62 17.29
CA SER A 43 7.47 6.93 18.27
C SER A 43 6.00 7.06 17.93
N PHE A 44 5.56 8.23 17.45
CA PHE A 44 4.17 8.43 17.06
C PHE A 44 3.80 7.61 15.82
N ALA A 45 4.65 7.58 14.81
CA ALA A 45 4.45 6.71 13.63
C ALA A 45 4.34 5.22 14.01
N ASN A 46 5.19 4.75 14.93
CA ASN A 46 5.12 3.37 15.42
C ASN A 46 3.82 3.08 16.19
N ILE A 47 3.31 4.05 16.96
CA ILE A 47 2.04 3.92 17.67
C ILE A 47 0.87 3.82 16.68
N ILE A 48 0.85 4.67 15.66
CA ILE A 48 -0.17 4.62 14.60
C ILE A 48 -0.14 3.22 13.94
N ALA A 49 1.03 2.76 13.50
CA ALA A 49 1.19 1.45 12.88
C ALA A 49 0.70 0.32 13.80
N MET A 50 1.12 0.33 15.07
CA MET A 50 0.71 -0.67 16.05
C MET A 50 -0.82 -0.68 16.24
N VAL A 51 -1.46 0.47 16.38
CA VAL A 51 -2.92 0.53 16.59
C VAL A 51 -3.68 0.09 15.35
N LYS A 52 -3.23 0.44 14.15
CA LYS A 52 -3.81 -0.03 12.87
C LYS A 52 -3.71 -1.55 12.74
N GLU A 53 -2.56 -2.13 13.04
CA GLU A 53 -2.36 -3.58 13.02
C GLU A 53 -3.27 -4.30 14.03
N TYR A 54 -3.35 -3.82 15.27
CA TYR A 54 -4.21 -4.44 16.29
C TYR A 54 -5.69 -4.25 16.01
N ARG A 55 -6.11 -3.12 15.39
CA ARG A 55 -7.48 -2.96 14.88
C ARG A 55 -7.80 -4.10 13.91
N SER A 56 -6.89 -4.38 12.99
CA SER A 56 -7.02 -5.47 12.02
C SER A 56 -7.02 -6.84 12.69
N LEU A 57 -6.11 -7.11 13.63
CA LEU A 57 -6.04 -8.36 14.38
C LEU A 57 -7.30 -8.62 15.23
N TYR A 58 -7.93 -7.57 15.74
CA TYR A 58 -9.18 -7.67 16.50
C TYR A 58 -10.43 -7.75 15.61
N GLY A 59 -10.28 -7.55 14.31
CA GLY A 59 -11.38 -7.61 13.35
C GLY A 59 -12.38 -6.45 13.47
N PHE A 60 -11.93 -5.27 13.95
CA PHE A 60 -12.79 -4.10 14.06
C PHE A 60 -12.84 -3.36 12.72
N TYR A 61 -13.88 -3.65 11.94
CA TYR A 61 -14.10 -3.13 10.58
C TYR A 61 -15.53 -2.58 10.41
N SER A 62 -15.98 -1.77 11.36
CA SER A 62 -17.27 -1.08 11.24
C SER A 62 -17.15 0.21 10.43
N ASP A 63 -18.29 0.81 10.09
CA ASP A 63 -18.34 2.12 9.44
C ASP A 63 -17.99 3.27 10.40
N ASP A 64 -17.97 3.03 11.71
CA ASP A 64 -17.49 3.95 12.74
C ASP A 64 -15.98 3.78 12.97
N LEU A 65 -15.18 4.44 12.15
CA LEU A 65 -13.70 4.39 12.22
C LEU A 65 -13.16 4.86 13.58
N VAL A 66 -13.72 5.95 14.11
CA VAL A 66 -13.31 6.54 15.40
C VAL A 66 -13.61 5.57 16.53
N GLY A 67 -14.81 4.96 16.52
CA GLY A 67 -15.22 3.96 17.49
C GLY A 67 -14.37 2.68 17.41
N ASP A 68 -13.97 2.26 16.22
CA ASP A 68 -13.07 1.12 16.02
C ASP A 68 -11.71 1.36 16.66
N TYR A 69 -11.11 2.53 16.43
CA TYR A 69 -9.83 2.89 17.04
C TYR A 69 -9.96 3.04 18.57
N LYS A 70 -11.06 3.59 19.07
CA LYS A 70 -11.32 3.66 20.49
C LYS A 70 -11.35 2.27 21.15
N ARG A 71 -12.15 1.34 20.58
CA ARG A 71 -12.21 -0.06 21.05
C ARG A 71 -10.83 -0.74 20.98
N THR A 72 -10.06 -0.46 19.94
CA THR A 72 -8.71 -1.01 19.77
C THR A 72 -7.77 -0.52 20.87
N ILE A 73 -7.72 0.78 21.14
CA ILE A 73 -6.85 1.36 22.17
C ILE A 73 -7.26 0.86 23.57
N GLU A 74 -8.56 0.81 23.88
CA GLU A 74 -9.06 0.28 25.15
C GLU A 74 -8.68 -1.20 25.36
N ARG A 75 -8.73 -1.99 24.31
CA ARG A 75 -8.34 -3.41 24.37
C ARG A 75 -6.84 -3.57 24.46
N LEU A 76 -6.06 -2.82 23.70
CA LEU A 76 -4.60 -2.78 23.79
C LEU A 76 -4.12 -2.39 25.19
N GLN A 77 -4.76 -1.42 25.82
CA GLN A 77 -4.44 -0.99 27.20
C GLN A 77 -4.61 -2.14 28.21
N LYS A 78 -5.59 -3.04 27.97
CA LYS A 78 -5.82 -4.20 28.84
C LYS A 78 -4.88 -5.37 28.55
N GLU A 79 -4.63 -5.66 27.29
CA GLU A 79 -3.93 -6.87 26.85
C GLU A 79 -2.42 -6.64 26.61
N GLN A 80 -2.02 -5.43 26.18
CA GLN A 80 -0.68 -5.11 25.70
C GLN A 80 -0.14 -3.81 26.32
N ARG A 81 -0.46 -3.55 27.58
CA ARG A 81 -0.09 -2.32 28.28
C ARG A 81 1.40 -1.99 28.20
N ALA A 82 2.26 -2.99 28.38
CA ALA A 82 3.71 -2.80 28.34
C ALA A 82 4.20 -2.35 26.95
N ALA A 83 3.58 -2.87 25.87
CA ALA A 83 3.91 -2.48 24.50
C ALA A 83 3.54 -1.01 24.23
N ILE A 84 2.37 -0.57 24.71
CA ILE A 84 1.99 0.85 24.62
C ILE A 84 2.96 1.73 25.41
N GLU A 85 3.22 1.42 26.69
CA GLU A 85 4.12 2.20 27.55
C GLU A 85 5.54 2.30 26.96
N GLN A 86 6.00 1.25 26.28
CA GLN A 86 7.30 1.25 25.60
C GLN A 86 7.36 2.31 24.49
N GLN A 87 6.30 2.51 23.73
CA GLN A 87 6.25 3.53 22.67
C GLN A 87 6.30 4.95 23.24
N PHE A 88 5.77 5.16 24.46
CA PHE A 88 5.82 6.43 25.17
C PHE A 88 7.07 6.60 26.05
N SER A 89 8.08 5.75 25.89
CA SER A 89 9.31 5.82 26.68
C SER A 89 10.38 6.66 26.00
N SER A 90 10.99 7.58 26.76
CA SER A 90 12.12 8.38 26.32
C SER A 90 13.23 8.33 27.36
N PHE A 91 14.45 7.90 26.95
CA PHE A 91 15.60 7.75 27.85
C PHE A 91 15.31 6.89 29.11
N GLY A 92 14.46 5.86 28.95
CA GLY A 92 14.09 4.95 30.04
C GLY A 92 12.96 5.45 30.96
N ASN A 93 12.40 6.63 30.69
CA ASN A 93 11.26 7.18 31.44
C ASN A 93 10.01 7.19 30.57
N VAL A 94 8.87 6.80 31.15
CA VAL A 94 7.57 6.88 30.47
C VAL A 94 7.06 8.31 30.50
N LEU A 95 6.62 8.82 29.37
CA LEU A 95 5.97 10.12 29.22
C LEU A 95 4.49 9.98 29.58
N TYR A 96 4.17 10.01 30.88
CA TYR A 96 2.82 9.73 31.38
C TYR A 96 1.77 10.73 30.92
N SER A 97 2.12 12.00 30.71
CA SER A 97 1.21 13.02 30.21
C SER A 97 0.77 12.69 28.78
N GLU A 98 1.74 12.44 27.92
CA GLU A 98 1.52 12.12 26.51
C GLU A 98 0.80 10.77 26.35
N LEU A 99 1.11 9.79 27.20
CA LEU A 99 0.39 8.52 27.25
C LEU A 99 -1.07 8.72 27.67
N HIS A 100 -1.34 9.54 28.68
CA HIS A 100 -2.69 9.85 29.14
C HIS A 100 -3.50 10.55 28.04
N ASP A 101 -2.92 11.55 27.39
CA ASP A 101 -3.56 12.28 26.30
C ASP A 101 -3.88 11.33 25.13
N PHE A 102 -2.95 10.44 24.80
CA PHE A 102 -3.16 9.42 23.76
C PHE A 102 -4.28 8.45 24.12
N LEU A 103 -4.34 7.95 25.34
CA LEU A 103 -5.40 7.03 25.77
C LEU A 103 -6.80 7.67 25.69
N ASN A 104 -6.89 9.00 25.82
CA ASN A 104 -8.15 9.73 25.73
C ASN A 104 -8.50 10.18 24.32
N HIS A 105 -7.53 10.58 23.50
CA HIS A 105 -7.76 11.22 22.21
C HIS A 105 -7.07 10.53 21.02
N GLY A 106 -6.24 9.50 21.26
CA GLY A 106 -5.46 8.84 20.22
C GLY A 106 -6.33 8.21 19.11
N HIS A 107 -7.54 7.79 19.44
CA HIS A 107 -8.50 7.26 18.48
C HIS A 107 -8.96 8.32 17.47
N GLU A 108 -9.15 9.58 17.92
CA GLU A 108 -9.51 10.70 17.04
C GLU A 108 -8.33 11.07 16.14
N TRP A 109 -7.11 11.10 16.69
CA TRP A 109 -5.90 11.45 15.93
C TRP A 109 -5.57 10.44 14.84
N ILE A 110 -5.70 9.13 15.15
CA ILE A 110 -5.42 8.08 14.18
C ILE A 110 -6.50 8.03 13.10
N ALA A 111 -7.78 8.22 13.46
CA ALA A 111 -8.85 8.30 12.49
C ALA A 111 -8.66 9.48 11.54
N ALA A 112 -8.34 10.68 12.06
CA ALA A 112 -8.06 11.85 11.24
C ALA A 112 -6.83 11.67 10.33
N TYR A 113 -5.80 10.96 10.79
CA TYR A 113 -4.66 10.59 9.96
C TYR A 113 -5.08 9.66 8.81
N ASP A 114 -5.87 8.62 9.08
CA ASP A 114 -6.38 7.71 8.04
C ASP A 114 -7.28 8.44 7.03
N GLU A 115 -8.15 9.35 7.51
CA GLU A 115 -8.97 10.19 6.63
C GLU A 115 -8.11 11.10 5.76
N SER A 116 -7.03 11.64 6.32
CA SER A 116 -6.06 12.44 5.54
C SER A 116 -5.38 11.62 4.46
N LEU A 117 -4.98 10.37 4.74
CA LEU A 117 -4.46 9.44 3.73
C LEU A 117 -5.50 9.11 2.67
N ALA A 118 -6.71 8.75 3.09
CA ALA A 118 -7.81 8.40 2.17
C ALA A 118 -8.17 9.56 1.24
N SER A 119 -8.15 10.81 1.76
CA SER A 119 -8.48 12.01 0.97
C SER A 119 -7.54 12.27 -0.20
N VAL A 120 -6.35 11.68 -0.17
CA VAL A 120 -5.31 11.80 -1.22
C VAL A 120 -5.02 10.48 -1.92
N HIS A 121 -5.91 9.50 -1.78
CA HIS A 121 -5.72 8.13 -2.26
C HIS A 121 -4.36 7.54 -1.81
N GLY A 122 -3.93 7.89 -0.60
CA GLY A 122 -2.68 7.45 -0.01
C GLY A 122 -2.83 6.16 0.79
N LEU A 123 -1.79 5.35 0.80
CA LEU A 123 -1.65 4.20 1.68
C LEU A 123 -0.27 4.25 2.34
N ASP A 124 -0.21 4.06 3.64
CA ASP A 124 1.06 3.78 4.30
C ASP A 124 1.42 2.28 4.21
N PHE A 125 2.63 1.90 4.63
CA PHE A 125 3.05 0.50 4.58
C PHE A 125 2.18 -0.43 5.44
N THR A 126 1.63 0.07 6.54
CA THR A 126 0.74 -0.69 7.42
C THR A 126 -0.61 -0.94 6.75
N ASP A 127 -1.12 0.05 6.00
CA ASP A 127 -2.36 -0.11 5.24
C ASP A 127 -2.30 -1.22 4.20
N LEU A 128 -1.13 -1.46 3.61
CA LEU A 128 -0.96 -2.55 2.65
C LEU A 128 -1.29 -3.91 3.25
N ILE A 129 -0.89 -4.13 4.50
CA ILE A 129 -1.09 -5.40 5.20
C ILE A 129 -2.50 -5.45 5.80
N CYS A 130 -2.92 -4.37 6.47
CA CYS A 130 -4.26 -4.24 7.04
C CYS A 130 -5.35 -4.37 5.97
N GLY A 131 -5.14 -3.74 4.81
CA GLY A 131 -6.06 -3.81 3.68
C GLY A 131 -6.22 -5.23 3.15
N VAL A 132 -5.14 -5.96 2.94
CA VAL A 132 -5.21 -7.35 2.49
C VAL A 132 -5.84 -8.24 3.57
N HIS A 133 -5.49 -8.05 4.84
CA HIS A 133 -6.11 -8.78 5.93
C HIS A 133 -7.63 -8.57 5.96
N ARG A 134 -8.09 -7.32 5.79
CA ARG A 134 -9.51 -6.99 5.71
C ARG A 134 -10.19 -7.65 4.50
N LEU A 135 -9.59 -7.58 3.32
CA LEU A 135 -10.12 -8.21 2.11
C LEU A 135 -10.27 -9.73 2.26
N PHE A 136 -9.30 -10.38 2.90
CA PHE A 136 -9.34 -11.83 3.12
C PHE A 136 -10.32 -12.27 4.22
N GLN A 137 -11.00 -11.34 4.91
CA GLN A 137 -12.15 -11.70 5.74
C GLN A 137 -13.33 -12.16 4.87
N ASP A 138 -13.44 -11.68 3.63
CA ASP A 138 -14.37 -12.20 2.66
C ASP A 138 -13.89 -13.58 2.15
N PRO A 139 -14.70 -14.65 2.37
CA PRO A 139 -14.33 -16.01 1.95
C PRO A 139 -14.15 -16.14 0.43
N VAL A 140 -14.90 -15.39 -0.37
CA VAL A 140 -14.84 -15.45 -1.83
C VAL A 140 -13.52 -14.84 -2.32
N VAL A 141 -13.15 -13.67 -1.82
CA VAL A 141 -11.88 -13.02 -2.13
C VAL A 141 -10.71 -13.91 -1.68
N ARG A 142 -10.77 -14.42 -0.43
CA ARG A 142 -9.74 -15.29 0.12
C ARG A 142 -9.54 -16.55 -0.72
N GLU A 143 -10.64 -17.24 -1.10
CA GLU A 143 -10.57 -18.47 -1.89
C GLU A 143 -9.97 -18.22 -3.28
N ARG A 144 -10.32 -17.12 -3.92
CA ARG A 144 -9.77 -16.69 -5.22
C ARG A 144 -8.25 -16.55 -5.16
N TRP A 145 -7.72 -15.94 -4.10
CA TRP A 145 -6.28 -15.77 -3.93
C TRP A 145 -5.60 -17.06 -3.48
N ARG A 146 -6.23 -17.84 -2.63
CA ARG A 146 -5.74 -19.14 -2.17
C ARG A 146 -5.58 -20.13 -3.32
N SER A 147 -6.59 -20.26 -4.16
CA SER A 147 -6.60 -21.18 -5.31
C SER A 147 -5.64 -20.80 -6.43
N ARG A 148 -5.15 -19.56 -6.43
CA ARG A 148 -4.16 -19.07 -7.41
C ARG A 148 -2.78 -19.71 -7.24
N TYR A 149 -2.46 -20.18 -6.05
CA TYR A 149 -1.15 -20.71 -5.70
C TYR A 149 -1.24 -22.18 -5.31
N ASN A 150 -0.28 -22.98 -5.73
CA ASN A 150 -0.09 -24.35 -5.26
C ASN A 150 1.06 -24.44 -4.24
N TYR A 151 2.00 -23.52 -4.33
CA TYR A 151 3.20 -23.45 -3.50
C TYR A 151 3.39 -22.02 -2.98
N ILE A 152 3.59 -21.90 -1.68
CA ILE A 152 3.87 -20.61 -1.00
C ILE A 152 5.18 -20.76 -0.26
N SER A 153 6.17 -19.97 -0.62
CA SER A 153 7.47 -19.93 0.06
C SER A 153 7.63 -18.58 0.76
N VAL A 154 7.94 -18.61 2.05
CA VAL A 154 8.21 -17.42 2.87
C VAL A 154 9.67 -17.48 3.29
N ASP A 155 10.46 -16.53 2.84
CA ASP A 155 11.84 -16.34 3.24
C ASP A 155 11.94 -15.32 4.38
N GLU A 156 13.04 -15.36 5.14
CA GLU A 156 13.30 -14.47 6.30
C GLU A 156 12.12 -14.46 7.30
N MET A 157 11.54 -15.64 7.55
CA MET A 157 10.34 -15.78 8.40
C MET A 157 10.51 -15.17 9.80
N GLN A 158 11.75 -15.09 10.31
CA GLN A 158 12.05 -14.49 11.61
C GLN A 158 11.74 -12.98 11.68
N ASP A 159 11.61 -12.30 10.53
CA ASP A 159 11.30 -10.87 10.46
C ASP A 159 9.81 -10.59 10.19
N THR A 160 9.00 -11.65 10.07
CA THR A 160 7.55 -11.56 9.81
C THR A 160 6.80 -11.05 11.05
N GLY A 161 5.96 -10.04 10.88
CA GLY A 161 5.06 -9.54 11.91
C GLY A 161 3.85 -10.45 12.14
N VAL A 162 3.15 -10.25 13.25
CA VAL A 162 1.99 -11.09 13.62
C VAL A 162 0.86 -10.96 12.59
N LEU A 163 0.57 -9.73 12.13
CA LEU A 163 -0.48 -9.51 11.13
C LEU A 163 -0.10 -10.06 9.76
N GLU A 164 1.17 -9.93 9.37
CA GLU A 164 1.70 -10.53 8.14
C GLU A 164 1.57 -12.05 8.15
N TYR A 165 1.89 -12.68 9.28
CA TYR A 165 1.69 -14.11 9.48
C TYR A 165 0.20 -14.50 9.31
N LYS A 166 -0.72 -13.72 9.89
CA LYS A 166 -2.15 -13.97 9.78
C LYS A 166 -2.66 -13.88 8.33
N VAL A 167 -2.17 -12.92 7.56
CA VAL A 167 -2.48 -12.81 6.13
C VAL A 167 -1.98 -14.03 5.36
N LEU A 168 -0.77 -14.50 5.64
CA LEU A 168 -0.20 -15.69 5.01
C LEU A 168 -0.96 -16.96 5.41
N GLU A 169 -1.31 -17.10 6.70
CA GLU A 169 -2.08 -18.23 7.24
C GLU A 169 -3.41 -18.43 6.50
N MET A 170 -4.08 -17.35 6.11
CA MET A 170 -5.34 -17.39 5.37
C MET A 170 -5.21 -18.01 3.96
N LEU A 171 -3.99 -18.10 3.43
CA LEU A 171 -3.71 -18.68 2.11
C LEU A 171 -3.17 -20.12 2.18
N TRP A 172 -2.91 -20.66 3.36
CA TRP A 172 -2.17 -21.92 3.49
C TRP A 172 -3.01 -23.19 3.30
N GLU A 173 -4.30 -23.12 3.59
CA GLU A 173 -5.18 -24.28 3.44
C GLU A 173 -5.17 -24.81 1.99
N GLY A 174 -4.85 -26.08 1.80
CA GLY A 174 -4.75 -26.72 0.49
C GLY A 174 -3.47 -26.41 -0.31
N ASN A 175 -2.59 -25.55 0.18
CA ASN A 175 -1.33 -25.19 -0.47
C ASN A 175 -0.13 -25.86 0.18
N HIS A 176 0.95 -26.06 -0.59
CA HIS A 176 2.24 -26.49 -0.06
C HIS A 176 2.98 -25.27 0.47
N VAL A 177 3.31 -25.25 1.76
CA VAL A 177 3.94 -24.11 2.41
C VAL A 177 5.37 -24.44 2.83
N LEU A 178 6.30 -23.56 2.48
CA LEU A 178 7.69 -23.61 2.91
C LEU A 178 8.03 -22.31 3.66
N LEU A 179 8.43 -22.43 4.93
CA LEU A 179 8.96 -21.31 5.70
C LEU A 179 10.48 -21.48 5.85
N CYS A 180 11.23 -20.45 5.48
CA CYS A 180 12.69 -20.38 5.64
C CYS A 180 13.04 -19.24 6.58
N GLY A 181 14.01 -19.44 7.47
CA GLY A 181 14.46 -18.40 8.38
C GLY A 181 15.56 -18.87 9.33
N ASP A 182 16.11 -17.91 10.06
CA ASP A 182 17.13 -18.13 11.08
C ASP A 182 16.77 -17.37 12.35
N TYR A 183 16.48 -18.06 13.43
CA TYR A 183 16.11 -17.48 14.74
C TYR A 183 17.11 -16.46 15.25
N PHE A 184 18.41 -16.65 14.96
CA PHE A 184 19.47 -15.80 15.46
C PHE A 184 19.72 -14.56 14.61
N GLN A 185 18.98 -14.40 13.49
CA GLN A 185 19.07 -13.22 12.61
C GLN A 185 17.93 -12.23 12.82
N THR A 186 17.06 -12.43 13.80
CA THR A 186 15.96 -11.50 14.13
C THR A 186 16.51 -10.15 14.56
N ILE A 187 16.21 -9.10 13.79
CA ILE A 187 16.61 -7.72 14.08
C ILE A 187 15.43 -6.75 14.15
N TYR A 188 14.21 -7.23 13.92
CA TYR A 188 12.98 -6.44 13.85
C TYR A 188 11.98 -6.70 15.00
N GLU A 189 12.43 -7.25 16.13
CA GLU A 189 11.60 -7.43 17.33
C GLU A 189 10.89 -6.13 17.76
N TRP A 190 11.54 -4.98 17.56
CA TRP A 190 10.98 -3.68 17.85
C TRP A 190 9.79 -3.28 16.94
N ARG A 191 9.60 -3.97 15.82
CA ARG A 191 8.43 -3.88 14.92
C ARG A 191 7.35 -4.90 15.23
N GLY A 192 7.49 -5.70 16.30
CA GLY A 192 6.53 -6.70 16.72
C GLY A 192 6.71 -8.09 16.06
N SER A 193 7.88 -8.36 15.43
CA SER A 193 8.21 -9.72 15.02
C SER A 193 8.44 -10.60 16.26
N ASP A 194 7.82 -11.77 16.28
CA ASP A 194 8.00 -12.78 17.33
C ASP A 194 8.15 -14.17 16.67
N PRO A 195 9.35 -14.46 16.12
CA PRO A 195 9.56 -15.67 15.36
C PRO A 195 9.39 -16.94 16.19
N PHE A 196 9.73 -16.91 17.48
CA PHE A 196 9.57 -18.06 18.36
C PHE A 196 8.10 -18.42 18.56
N ARG A 197 7.26 -17.43 18.79
CA ARG A 197 5.82 -17.60 18.93
C ARG A 197 5.19 -18.10 17.63
N LEU A 198 5.50 -17.44 16.51
CA LEU A 198 4.91 -17.75 15.20
C LEU A 198 5.32 -19.15 14.71
N LEU A 199 6.58 -19.52 14.83
CA LEU A 199 7.05 -20.84 14.43
C LEU A 199 6.55 -21.94 15.37
N LYS A 200 6.40 -21.66 16.67
CA LYS A 200 5.76 -22.60 17.61
C LYS A 200 4.28 -22.82 17.28
N GLN A 201 3.58 -21.77 16.88
CA GLN A 201 2.20 -21.86 16.41
C GLN A 201 2.13 -22.68 15.12
N PHE A 202 2.97 -22.39 14.14
CA PHE A 202 3.06 -23.15 12.89
C PHE A 202 3.35 -24.64 13.12
N ASP A 203 4.26 -24.95 14.02
CA ASP A 203 4.56 -26.33 14.42
C ASP A 203 3.35 -27.05 15.01
N ALA A 204 2.58 -26.36 15.84
CA ALA A 204 1.40 -26.95 16.49
C ALA A 204 0.27 -27.19 15.48
N ASP A 205 0.07 -26.26 14.57
CA ASP A 205 -1.05 -26.25 13.63
C ASP A 205 -0.80 -27.21 12.44
N PHE A 206 0.43 -27.27 11.91
CA PHE A 206 0.73 -27.98 10.67
C PHE A 206 1.65 -29.19 10.80
N LYS A 207 2.35 -29.37 11.94
CA LYS A 207 3.33 -30.45 12.15
C LYS A 207 4.30 -30.62 10.96
N PRO A 208 5.01 -29.56 10.56
CA PRO A 208 5.79 -29.54 9.33
C PRO A 208 7.00 -30.47 9.38
N LEU A 209 7.47 -30.88 8.22
CA LEU A 209 8.81 -31.47 8.10
C LEU A 209 9.85 -30.37 8.36
N LYS A 210 10.70 -30.56 9.39
CA LYS A 210 11.78 -29.64 9.72
C LYS A 210 13.08 -30.06 9.06
N ILE A 211 13.68 -29.13 8.32
CA ILE A 211 14.97 -29.31 7.68
C ILE A 211 15.93 -28.28 8.28
N ILE A 212 17.04 -28.73 8.82
CA ILE A 212 18.07 -27.88 9.41
C ILE A 212 19.32 -27.92 8.51
N PHE A 213 19.79 -26.76 8.11
CA PHE A 213 21.01 -26.64 7.33
C PHE A 213 22.22 -26.56 8.26
N TYR A 214 23.06 -27.58 8.19
CA TYR A 214 24.27 -27.70 9.01
C TYR A 214 25.51 -27.14 8.31
N GLU A 215 25.46 -26.85 7.02
CA GLU A 215 26.58 -26.35 6.25
C GLU A 215 26.41 -24.90 5.83
N ASN A 216 27.36 -24.05 6.22
CA ASN A 216 27.42 -22.66 5.81
C ASN A 216 28.38 -22.48 4.63
N TYR A 217 27.85 -22.01 3.50
CA TYR A 217 28.62 -21.79 2.26
C TYR A 217 29.11 -20.35 2.09
N ARG A 218 28.60 -19.41 2.89
CA ARG A 218 28.89 -17.97 2.78
C ARG A 218 30.20 -17.59 3.44
N SER A 219 30.41 -18.05 4.67
CA SER A 219 31.47 -17.56 5.53
C SER A 219 32.67 -18.50 5.50
N ASN A 220 33.89 -17.95 5.69
CA ASN A 220 35.06 -18.77 5.95
C ASN A 220 34.99 -19.44 7.33
N TRP A 221 35.81 -20.47 7.52
CA TRP A 221 35.82 -21.31 8.73
C TRP A 221 35.99 -20.48 10.03
N THR A 222 36.95 -19.52 10.03
CA THR A 222 37.28 -18.72 11.23
C THR A 222 36.11 -17.84 11.65
N LEU A 223 35.51 -17.15 10.70
CA LEU A 223 34.38 -16.24 10.96
C LEU A 223 33.15 -17.02 11.43
N PHE A 224 32.78 -18.09 10.71
CA PHE A 224 31.66 -18.92 11.06
C PHE A 224 31.81 -19.56 12.45
N THR A 225 32.97 -20.17 12.72
CA THR A 225 33.25 -20.82 14.02
C THR A 225 33.18 -19.82 15.17
N MET A 226 33.70 -18.61 14.98
CA MET A 226 33.66 -17.57 16.00
C MET A 226 32.24 -17.11 16.28
N ALA A 227 31.46 -16.83 15.22
CA ALA A 227 30.05 -16.44 15.34
C ALA A 227 29.22 -17.52 16.05
N PHE A 228 29.36 -18.78 15.61
CA PHE A 228 28.60 -19.88 16.19
C PHE A 228 28.96 -20.17 17.65
N LYS A 229 30.25 -20.12 18.02
CA LYS A 229 30.68 -20.22 19.42
C LYS A 229 30.11 -19.09 20.29
N THR A 230 30.00 -17.89 19.73
CA THR A 230 29.40 -16.76 20.43
C THR A 230 27.93 -17.06 20.72
N LEU A 231 27.16 -17.54 19.73
CA LEU A 231 25.76 -17.95 19.91
C LEU A 231 25.61 -19.08 20.94
N GLN A 232 26.47 -20.09 20.88
CA GLN A 232 26.50 -21.19 21.84
C GLN A 232 26.70 -20.70 23.27
N ASN A 233 27.60 -19.75 23.47
CA ASN A 233 27.87 -19.18 24.80
C ASN A 233 26.75 -18.27 25.31
N MET A 234 26.07 -17.55 24.42
CA MET A 234 24.99 -16.63 24.77
C MET A 234 23.65 -17.35 24.97
N PHE A 235 23.38 -18.39 24.19
CA PHE A 235 22.10 -19.10 24.12
C PHE A 235 22.28 -20.63 24.11
N PRO A 236 22.93 -21.23 25.12
CA PRO A 236 23.29 -22.66 25.09
C PRO A 236 22.09 -23.59 24.95
N ASP A 237 21.01 -23.32 25.70
CA ASP A 237 19.80 -24.15 25.70
C ASP A 237 19.07 -24.08 24.36
N LEU A 238 18.97 -22.87 23.78
CA LEU A 238 18.30 -22.66 22.51
C LEU A 238 19.08 -23.30 21.35
N VAL A 239 20.40 -23.09 21.30
CA VAL A 239 21.28 -23.73 20.30
C VAL A 239 21.20 -25.25 20.42
N GLY A 240 21.23 -25.78 21.65
CA GLY A 240 21.11 -27.23 21.88
C GLY A 240 19.73 -27.80 21.54
N SER A 241 18.68 -27.02 21.60
CA SER A 241 17.33 -27.44 21.20
C SER A 241 17.11 -27.46 19.68
N ILE A 242 17.85 -26.63 18.94
CA ILE A 242 17.72 -26.51 17.49
C ILE A 242 18.68 -27.48 16.77
N TYR A 243 19.94 -27.51 17.19
CA TYR A 243 20.99 -28.24 16.49
C TYR A 243 21.34 -29.56 17.19
N ILE A 244 21.05 -30.68 16.54
CA ILE A 244 21.45 -32.03 16.99
C ILE A 244 22.96 -32.20 16.76
N GLU A 245 23.48 -31.71 15.63
CA GLU A 245 24.89 -31.66 15.29
C GLU A 245 25.35 -30.20 15.19
N LEU A 246 26.62 -29.94 15.42
CA LEU A 246 27.14 -28.58 15.30
C LEU A 246 27.28 -28.18 13.82
N PRO A 247 26.68 -27.05 13.43
CA PRO A 247 26.86 -26.51 12.09
C PRO A 247 28.33 -26.20 11.81
N ARG A 248 28.73 -26.30 10.55
CA ARG A 248 30.10 -26.08 10.09
C ARG A 248 30.17 -25.24 8.83
N ALA A 249 31.28 -24.54 8.63
CA ALA A 249 31.53 -23.90 7.36
C ALA A 249 31.99 -24.96 6.33
N ASN A 250 31.38 -24.90 5.13
CA ASN A 250 31.79 -25.75 3.98
C ASN A 250 33.04 -25.21 3.28
N SER A 251 33.76 -24.31 3.88
CA SER A 251 34.96 -23.70 3.29
C SER A 251 36.20 -24.17 4.00
N GLU A 252 37.16 -24.73 3.28
CA GLU A 252 38.52 -24.98 3.76
C GLU A 252 39.30 -23.68 3.98
N ARG A 253 38.78 -22.52 3.52
CA ARG A 253 39.40 -21.22 3.73
C ARG A 253 39.45 -20.89 5.21
N LYS A 254 40.65 -20.97 5.78
CA LYS A 254 40.92 -20.35 7.08
C LYS A 254 40.93 -18.84 6.86
N GLY A 255 39.93 -18.13 7.40
CA GLY A 255 39.90 -16.67 7.38
C GLY A 255 40.98 -16.05 8.25
N LYS A 256 41.10 -14.72 8.18
CA LYS A 256 41.93 -13.96 9.12
C LYS A 256 41.34 -14.05 10.54
N PRO A 257 42.15 -13.95 11.59
CA PRO A 257 41.65 -13.89 12.97
C PRO A 257 40.66 -12.76 13.16
N VAL A 258 39.61 -13.03 13.92
CA VAL A 258 38.67 -11.97 14.38
C VAL A 258 39.33 -11.17 15.48
N LEU A 259 39.44 -9.85 15.30
CA LEU A 259 40.08 -8.96 16.25
C LEU A 259 38.99 -8.21 17.05
N ILE A 260 39.11 -8.26 18.38
CA ILE A 260 38.25 -7.51 19.29
C ILE A 260 39.06 -6.39 19.92
N LYS A 261 38.59 -5.14 19.76
CA LYS A 261 39.27 -3.96 20.29
C LYS A 261 38.34 -3.14 21.14
N GLY A 262 38.68 -2.99 22.42
CA GLY A 262 38.03 -2.02 23.32
C GLY A 262 38.63 -0.62 23.16
N CYS A 263 37.81 0.39 23.01
CA CYS A 263 38.21 1.78 22.93
C CYS A 263 37.62 2.59 24.11
N LYS A 264 38.37 3.56 24.63
CA LYS A 264 37.95 4.38 25.80
C LYS A 264 36.79 5.33 25.49
N ASN A 265 36.67 5.76 24.23
CA ASN A 265 35.60 6.67 23.79
C ASN A 265 35.41 6.53 22.25
N SER A 266 34.33 7.13 21.76
CA SER A 266 33.95 7.08 20.33
C SER A 266 35.00 7.73 19.40
N TYR A 267 35.75 8.72 19.88
CA TYR A 267 36.80 9.34 19.08
C TYR A 267 37.95 8.36 18.81
N LEU A 268 38.44 7.68 19.86
CA LEU A 268 39.48 6.68 19.72
C LEU A 268 38.99 5.45 18.93
N GLU A 269 37.72 5.10 19.03
CA GLU A 269 37.10 4.05 18.24
C GLU A 269 37.13 4.43 16.74
N GLY A 270 36.63 5.62 16.39
CA GLY A 270 36.61 6.10 14.99
C GLY A 270 38.02 6.19 14.39
N ARG A 271 38.97 6.72 15.16
CA ARG A 271 40.38 6.77 14.74
C ARG A 271 40.96 5.40 14.50
N TYR A 272 40.76 4.46 15.42
CA TYR A 272 41.24 3.08 15.27
C TYR A 272 40.68 2.40 14.03
N ILE A 273 39.35 2.52 13.79
CA ILE A 273 38.71 1.95 12.60
C ILE A 273 39.28 2.58 11.34
N TYR A 274 39.43 3.89 11.30
CA TYR A 274 39.98 4.61 10.13
C TYR A 274 41.41 4.20 9.84
N GLU A 275 42.29 4.09 10.85
CA GLU A 275 43.66 3.61 10.71
C GLU A 275 43.71 2.16 10.19
N ALA A 276 42.81 1.29 10.70
CA ALA A 276 42.69 -0.09 10.22
C ALA A 276 42.26 -0.15 8.75
N ILE A 277 41.31 0.70 8.33
CA ILE A 277 40.88 0.84 6.93
C ILE A 277 42.03 1.32 6.05
N CYS A 278 42.82 2.30 6.52
CA CYS A 278 43.98 2.82 5.79
C CYS A 278 45.07 1.80 5.58
N ALA A 279 45.19 0.83 6.46
CA ALA A 279 46.17 -0.26 6.36
C ALA A 279 45.79 -1.32 5.31
N LEU A 280 44.58 -1.30 4.78
CA LEU A 280 44.12 -2.22 3.73
C LEU A 280 44.40 -1.66 2.33
N PRO A 281 44.46 -2.50 1.29
CA PRO A 281 44.57 -2.05 -0.10
C PRO A 281 43.48 -1.04 -0.46
N LYS A 282 43.75 -0.11 -1.37
CA LYS A 282 42.79 0.93 -1.77
C LYS A 282 41.55 0.38 -2.47
N ASP A 283 41.70 -0.72 -3.15
CA ASP A 283 40.65 -1.44 -3.89
C ASP A 283 39.90 -2.46 -3.01
N ALA A 284 40.23 -2.55 -1.72
CA ALA A 284 39.54 -3.45 -0.81
C ALA A 284 38.09 -2.99 -0.60
N ASN A 285 37.14 -3.91 -0.75
CA ASN A 285 35.75 -3.68 -0.40
C ASN A 285 35.53 -3.86 1.11
N ILE A 286 35.20 -2.78 1.80
CA ILE A 286 35.14 -2.71 3.27
C ILE A 286 33.76 -2.28 3.70
N GLY A 287 33.09 -3.09 4.52
CA GLY A 287 31.84 -2.73 5.20
C GLY A 287 32.08 -2.40 6.67
N VAL A 288 31.57 -1.26 7.14
CA VAL A 288 31.54 -0.88 8.55
C VAL A 288 30.08 -0.93 9.04
N LEU A 289 29.78 -1.91 9.90
CA LEU A 289 28.43 -2.11 10.44
C LEU A 289 28.32 -1.43 11.81
N VAL A 290 27.24 -0.73 12.03
CA VAL A 290 26.94 -0.02 13.28
C VAL A 290 25.53 -0.31 13.77
N ARG A 291 25.25 -0.05 15.04
CA ARG A 291 23.97 -0.35 15.66
C ARG A 291 22.84 0.61 15.22
N ASP A 292 23.19 1.87 14.99
CA ASP A 292 22.21 2.92 14.66
C ASP A 292 22.81 4.00 13.75
N ASN A 293 21.94 4.78 13.12
CA ASN A 293 22.31 5.84 12.19
C ASN A 293 23.11 6.97 12.86
N LYS A 294 22.89 7.25 14.15
CA LYS A 294 23.67 8.26 14.89
C LYS A 294 25.12 7.84 15.03
N LYS A 295 25.35 6.55 15.22
CA LYS A 295 26.73 6.02 15.27
C LYS A 295 27.37 6.03 13.90
N ALA A 296 26.63 5.74 12.84
CA ALA A 296 27.10 5.87 11.45
C ALA A 296 27.55 7.30 11.17
N GLN A 297 26.73 8.30 11.49
CA GLN A 297 27.05 9.71 11.29
C GLN A 297 28.29 10.14 12.07
N ARG A 298 28.38 9.78 13.35
CA ARG A 298 29.58 10.10 14.17
C ARG A 298 30.86 9.52 13.62
N LEU A 299 30.79 8.30 13.05
CA LEU A 299 31.96 7.68 12.39
C LEU A 299 32.29 8.40 11.08
N SER A 300 31.29 8.77 10.27
CA SER A 300 31.46 9.56 9.06
C SER A 300 32.17 10.88 9.37
N ASP A 301 31.65 11.66 10.31
CA ASP A 301 32.23 12.95 10.75
C ASP A 301 33.69 12.76 11.23
N SER A 302 33.97 11.66 11.94
CA SER A 302 35.31 11.33 12.38
C SER A 302 36.25 10.99 11.21
N PHE A 303 35.75 10.24 10.23
CA PHE A 303 36.53 9.85 9.04
C PHE A 303 36.79 11.04 8.13
N GLU A 304 35.82 11.93 7.93
CA GLU A 304 36.00 13.18 7.17
C GLU A 304 37.09 14.05 7.77
N ARG A 305 37.06 14.23 9.08
CA ARG A 305 38.12 14.99 9.78
C ARG A 305 39.48 14.35 9.60
N LEU A 306 39.61 13.03 9.80
CA LEU A 306 40.88 12.32 9.63
C LEU A 306 41.34 12.32 8.16
N ASN A 307 40.43 12.31 7.21
CA ASN A 307 40.74 12.46 5.79
C ASN A 307 41.26 13.86 5.47
N SER A 308 40.70 14.92 6.07
CA SER A 308 41.12 16.29 5.83
C SER A 308 42.58 16.57 6.27
N GLU A 309 43.06 15.81 7.25
CA GLU A 309 44.43 15.88 7.74
C GLU A 309 45.47 15.16 6.80
N LYS A 310 44.97 14.46 5.75
CA LYS A 310 45.83 13.69 4.83
C LYS A 310 45.91 14.32 3.45
N PRO A 311 47.05 14.11 2.75
CA PRO A 311 47.15 14.41 1.32
C PRO A 311 46.03 13.69 0.54
N GLU A 312 45.56 14.29 -0.55
CA GLU A 312 44.49 13.77 -1.36
C GLU A 312 44.71 12.33 -1.84
N GLU A 313 45.93 12.02 -2.18
CA GLU A 313 46.35 10.68 -2.63
C GLU A 313 46.23 9.58 -1.55
N GLU A 314 46.22 9.95 -0.27
CA GLU A 314 46.13 9.01 0.87
C GLU A 314 44.70 8.93 1.43
N ARG A 315 43.78 9.78 0.96
CA ARG A 315 42.40 9.80 1.44
C ARG A 315 41.64 8.53 1.06
N ARG A 316 40.70 8.16 1.92
CA ARG A 316 39.78 7.04 1.69
C ARG A 316 38.42 7.56 1.35
N HIS A 317 37.85 7.10 0.24
CA HIS A 317 36.46 7.36 -0.09
C HIS A 317 35.57 6.40 0.71
N PHE A 318 34.58 6.93 1.33
CA PHE A 318 33.56 6.16 2.07
C PHE A 318 32.20 6.84 1.90
N MET A 319 31.16 6.07 2.15
CA MET A 319 29.78 6.57 2.12
C MET A 319 28.97 5.92 3.23
N ILE A 320 28.03 6.63 3.79
CA ILE A 320 26.96 6.02 4.59
C ILE A 320 25.91 5.52 3.60
N ILE A 321 25.59 4.24 3.62
CA ILE A 321 24.59 3.66 2.70
C ILE A 321 23.24 4.35 2.86
N ASP A 322 22.88 4.76 4.09
CA ASP A 322 21.66 5.51 4.38
C ASP A 322 21.66 6.96 3.84
N GLU A 323 22.84 7.60 3.74
CA GLU A 323 22.96 8.92 3.10
C GLU A 323 22.88 8.83 1.57
N PHE A 324 23.20 7.68 1.02
CA PHE A 324 23.05 7.39 -0.41
C PHE A 324 21.58 7.09 -0.76
N LYS A 325 20.65 7.59 0.05
CA LYS A 325 19.22 7.55 -0.28
C LYS A 325 18.99 8.56 -1.40
N PHE A 326 19.34 8.15 -2.63
CA PHE A 326 19.09 8.91 -3.85
C PHE A 326 17.67 9.49 -3.85
N PHE A 327 16.69 8.67 -3.49
CA PHE A 327 15.28 9.05 -3.38
C PHE A 327 14.94 9.96 -2.19
N ARG A 328 15.85 10.16 -1.22
CA ARG A 328 15.67 11.12 -0.11
C ARG A 328 16.23 12.52 -0.41
N ARG A 329 17.00 12.65 -1.48
CA ARG A 329 17.47 13.97 -1.92
C ARG A 329 16.30 14.83 -2.33
N GLN A 330 16.30 16.07 -1.91
CA GLN A 330 15.21 17.00 -2.12
C GLN A 330 14.85 17.15 -3.61
N GLU A 331 15.85 17.22 -4.46
CA GLU A 331 15.69 17.33 -5.93
C GLU A 331 15.04 16.07 -6.52
N ILE A 332 15.39 14.92 -6.00
CA ILE A 332 14.83 13.64 -6.45
C ILE A 332 13.40 13.48 -5.95
N LYS A 333 13.11 13.86 -4.70
CA LYS A 333 11.74 13.91 -4.19
C LYS A 333 10.85 14.85 -5.00
N ASP A 334 11.38 15.98 -5.47
CA ASP A 334 10.63 16.89 -6.33
C ASP A 334 10.28 16.23 -7.67
N VAL A 335 11.24 15.55 -8.30
CA VAL A 335 10.99 14.79 -9.54
C VAL A 335 10.01 13.63 -9.29
N MET A 336 10.17 12.90 -8.18
CA MET A 336 9.25 11.83 -7.81
C MET A 336 7.83 12.34 -7.53
N ALA A 337 7.69 13.56 -7.00
CA ALA A 337 6.37 14.18 -6.79
C ALA A 337 5.62 14.37 -8.12
N TYR A 338 6.31 14.76 -9.20
CA TYR A 338 5.69 14.82 -10.53
C TYR A 338 5.25 13.43 -11.02
N PHE A 339 6.10 12.41 -10.86
CA PHE A 339 5.70 11.05 -11.25
C PHE A 339 4.54 10.51 -10.40
N LYS A 340 4.53 10.79 -9.09
CA LYS A 340 3.42 10.41 -8.22
C LYS A 340 2.11 11.07 -8.67
N LEU A 341 2.12 12.35 -9.03
CA LEU A 341 0.94 13.05 -9.55
C LEU A 341 0.46 12.53 -10.91
N LEU A 342 1.36 12.06 -11.77
CA LEU A 342 0.96 11.40 -13.03
C LEU A 342 0.25 10.07 -12.79
N MET A 343 0.60 9.37 -11.72
CA MET A 343 -0.04 8.10 -11.34
C MET A 343 -1.29 8.28 -10.48
N ASN A 344 -1.25 9.26 -9.58
CA ASN A 344 -2.34 9.61 -8.69
C ASN A 344 -2.57 11.13 -8.71
N PRO A 345 -3.51 11.63 -9.54
CA PRO A 345 -3.84 13.05 -9.61
C PRO A 345 -4.39 13.63 -8.30
N ASN A 346 -4.76 12.79 -7.34
CA ASN A 346 -5.28 13.21 -6.03
C ASN A 346 -4.21 13.34 -4.94
N ASP A 347 -2.92 13.09 -5.25
CA ASP A 347 -1.82 13.22 -4.29
C ASP A 347 -1.54 14.68 -3.94
N SER A 348 -2.27 15.20 -2.96
CA SER A 348 -2.12 16.59 -2.49
C SER A 348 -0.77 16.83 -1.79
N VAL A 349 -0.11 15.81 -1.24
CA VAL A 349 1.22 15.94 -0.62
C VAL A 349 2.27 16.25 -1.68
N SER A 350 2.26 15.50 -2.79
CA SER A 350 3.11 15.78 -3.93
C SER A 350 2.78 17.13 -4.58
N ALA A 351 1.48 17.47 -4.69
CA ALA A 351 1.05 18.78 -5.19
C ALA A 351 1.54 19.93 -4.30
N LYS A 352 1.38 19.85 -2.98
CA LYS A 352 1.93 20.81 -2.00
C LYS A 352 3.41 21.03 -2.19
N ARG A 353 4.16 19.95 -2.30
CA ARG A 353 5.60 19.99 -2.45
C ARG A 353 6.00 20.79 -3.69
N ILE A 354 5.37 20.52 -4.82
CA ILE A 354 5.64 21.20 -6.08
C ILE A 354 5.22 22.67 -6.01
N ILE A 355 4.02 22.94 -5.53
CA ILE A 355 3.47 24.31 -5.43
C ILE A 355 4.34 25.19 -4.53
N LYS A 356 4.68 24.72 -3.32
CA LYS A 356 5.53 25.47 -2.38
C LYS A 356 6.89 25.81 -2.96
N ARG A 357 7.45 24.93 -3.78
CA ARG A 357 8.82 25.08 -4.25
C ARG A 357 8.94 25.87 -5.56
N TYR A 358 7.99 25.69 -6.45
CA TYR A 358 8.09 26.20 -7.82
C TYR A 358 7.08 27.28 -8.17
N VAL A 359 6.04 27.50 -7.36
CA VAL A 359 5.03 28.51 -7.61
C VAL A 359 5.24 29.73 -6.70
N ALA A 360 5.65 30.85 -7.31
CA ALA A 360 5.89 32.09 -6.57
C ALA A 360 4.58 32.63 -5.94
N GLY A 361 4.66 33.02 -4.66
CA GLY A 361 3.57 33.68 -3.95
C GLY A 361 2.51 32.74 -3.35
N ILE A 362 2.68 31.42 -3.44
CA ILE A 362 1.83 30.45 -2.74
C ILE A 362 2.61 29.83 -1.57
N GLY A 363 2.25 30.26 -0.36
CA GLY A 363 2.79 29.74 0.89
C GLY A 363 1.77 28.95 1.68
N ASP A 364 2.17 28.46 2.86
CA ASP A 364 1.37 27.59 3.73
C ASP A 364 -0.03 28.14 4.04
N ALA A 365 -0.17 29.45 4.25
CA ALA A 365 -1.47 30.06 4.53
C ALA A 365 -2.47 29.94 3.37
N ARG A 366 -2.00 30.06 2.12
CA ARG A 366 -2.86 29.90 0.94
C ARG A 366 -3.20 28.44 0.71
N ILE A 367 -2.25 27.54 0.91
CA ILE A 367 -2.50 26.10 0.83
C ILE A 367 -3.53 25.68 1.88
N ALA A 368 -3.38 26.11 3.15
CA ALA A 368 -4.33 25.84 4.20
C ALA A 368 -5.74 26.37 3.89
N ALA A 369 -5.85 27.54 3.24
CA ALA A 369 -7.14 28.09 2.81
C ALA A 369 -7.79 27.24 1.70
N ILE A 370 -6.99 26.71 0.75
CA ILE A 370 -7.51 25.82 -0.31
C ILE A 370 -7.96 24.47 0.28
N GLU A 371 -7.27 23.99 1.31
CA GLU A 371 -7.60 22.72 1.98
C GLU A 371 -8.61 22.86 3.11
N SER A 372 -9.16 24.06 3.33
CA SER A 372 -10.15 24.30 4.37
C SER A 372 -11.46 23.52 4.09
N PRO A 373 -12.24 23.17 5.15
CA PRO A 373 -13.51 22.50 4.99
C PRO A 373 -14.48 23.25 4.07
N GLU A 374 -14.47 24.59 4.12
CA GLU A 374 -15.34 25.43 3.29
C GLU A 374 -15.02 25.31 1.80
N THR A 375 -13.73 25.26 1.46
CA THR A 375 -13.28 25.07 0.07
C THR A 375 -13.57 23.64 -0.41
N ARG A 376 -13.44 22.65 0.48
CA ARG A 376 -13.79 21.26 0.18
C ARG A 376 -15.28 21.07 -0.10
N GLN A 377 -16.17 21.79 0.58
CA GLN A 377 -17.61 21.73 0.33
C GLN A 377 -18.00 22.18 -1.08
N VAL A 378 -17.24 23.08 -1.70
CA VAL A 378 -17.44 23.46 -3.11
C VAL A 378 -16.68 22.57 -4.10
N GLY A 379 -16.16 21.43 -3.65
CA GLY A 379 -15.51 20.43 -4.48
C GLY A 379 -14.12 20.79 -4.98
N LEU A 380 -13.48 21.84 -4.48
CA LEU A 380 -12.13 22.22 -4.86
C LEU A 380 -11.07 21.41 -4.10
N LYS A 381 -10.05 20.97 -4.81
CA LYS A 381 -8.86 20.29 -4.28
C LYS A 381 -7.59 21.06 -4.65
N LEU A 382 -6.54 20.89 -3.84
CA LEU A 382 -5.24 21.51 -4.14
C LEU A 382 -4.67 21.04 -5.49
N THR A 383 -4.90 19.80 -5.84
CA THR A 383 -4.45 19.21 -7.11
C THR A 383 -5.11 19.81 -8.33
N ASP A 384 -6.29 20.40 -8.21
CA ASP A 384 -6.98 21.08 -9.31
C ASP A 384 -6.16 22.28 -9.85
N PHE A 385 -5.36 22.91 -8.99
CA PHE A 385 -4.48 24.01 -9.36
C PHE A 385 -3.24 23.60 -10.17
N MET A 386 -3.05 22.32 -10.39
CA MET A 386 -1.98 21.75 -11.21
C MET A 386 -2.47 21.26 -12.57
N ASP A 387 -3.78 21.23 -12.79
CA ASP A 387 -4.38 20.84 -14.06
C ASP A 387 -4.78 22.07 -14.89
N MET A 388 -4.07 22.32 -15.99
CA MET A 388 -4.33 23.46 -16.89
C MET A 388 -5.77 23.50 -17.41
N PRO A 389 -6.40 22.37 -17.82
CA PRO A 389 -7.79 22.36 -18.23
C PRO A 389 -8.77 22.88 -17.17
N ILE A 390 -8.49 22.71 -15.90
CA ILE A 390 -9.33 23.21 -14.81
C ILE A 390 -9.23 24.73 -14.69
N PHE A 391 -8.09 25.34 -14.99
CA PHE A 391 -7.93 26.79 -15.02
C PHE A 391 -8.57 27.47 -16.23
N GLU A 392 -8.65 26.75 -17.35
CA GLU A 392 -9.21 27.30 -18.61
C GLU A 392 -10.73 27.07 -18.73
N ALA A 393 -11.27 26.10 -18.01
CA ALA A 393 -12.71 25.77 -18.00
C ALA A 393 -13.10 25.14 -16.66
N GLU A 394 -14.36 25.24 -16.30
CA GLU A 394 -14.91 24.48 -15.15
C GLU A 394 -14.71 22.96 -15.37
N PRO A 395 -14.34 22.20 -14.32
CA PRO A 395 -14.02 20.75 -14.44
C PRO A 395 -15.15 19.95 -15.12
N TYR A 396 -16.38 20.36 -14.92
CA TYR A 396 -17.58 19.68 -15.42
C TYR A 396 -18.22 20.40 -16.61
N ALA A 397 -17.62 21.46 -17.15
CA ALA A 397 -18.21 22.23 -18.25
C ALA A 397 -18.51 21.36 -19.48
N LYS A 398 -17.64 20.39 -19.78
CA LYS A 398 -17.87 19.44 -20.88
C LYS A 398 -19.04 18.50 -20.57
N LEU A 399 -19.18 18.03 -19.33
CA LEU A 399 -20.29 17.16 -18.92
C LEU A 399 -21.61 17.92 -19.01
N VAL A 400 -21.68 19.12 -18.43
CA VAL A 400 -22.89 19.97 -18.47
C VAL A 400 -23.27 20.29 -19.92
N SER A 401 -22.33 20.77 -20.72
CA SER A 401 -22.56 21.05 -22.15
C SER A 401 -22.93 19.76 -22.92
N GLY A 402 -22.38 18.62 -22.54
CA GLY A 402 -22.71 17.33 -23.15
C GLY A 402 -24.13 16.87 -22.85
N LEU A 403 -24.64 17.12 -21.65
CA LEU A 403 -26.03 16.86 -21.27
C LEU A 403 -26.98 17.72 -22.12
N GLU A 404 -26.72 19.04 -22.20
CA GLU A 404 -27.50 19.97 -23.03
C GLU A 404 -27.52 19.59 -24.52
N ASN A 405 -26.43 19.00 -25.03
CA ASN A 405 -26.30 18.58 -26.42
C ASN A 405 -26.65 17.09 -26.68
N HIS A 406 -27.12 16.37 -25.66
CA HIS A 406 -27.46 14.94 -25.76
C HIS A 406 -26.26 14.05 -26.17
N GLU A 407 -25.08 14.42 -25.75
CA GLU A 407 -23.84 13.71 -26.06
C GLU A 407 -23.41 12.74 -24.94
N VAL A 408 -24.12 12.72 -23.81
CA VAL A 408 -23.76 11.90 -22.65
C VAL A 408 -24.32 10.49 -22.80
N VAL A 409 -23.43 9.52 -22.62
CA VAL A 409 -23.73 8.08 -22.60
C VAL A 409 -23.29 7.53 -21.25
N VAL A 410 -24.25 7.05 -20.47
CA VAL A 410 -24.01 6.29 -19.23
C VAL A 410 -23.89 4.83 -19.62
N TYR A 411 -22.82 4.15 -19.21
CA TYR A 411 -22.64 2.74 -19.56
C TYR A 411 -21.94 1.95 -18.46
N ASP A 412 -22.18 0.64 -18.50
CA ASP A 412 -21.60 -0.35 -17.62
C ASP A 412 -21.44 -1.68 -18.36
N VAL A 413 -20.56 -2.54 -17.89
CA VAL A 413 -20.32 -3.88 -18.49
C VAL A 413 -20.28 -4.97 -17.44
N GLU A 414 -20.88 -6.12 -17.75
CA GLU A 414 -20.65 -7.36 -17.03
C GLU A 414 -19.59 -8.20 -17.72
N SER A 415 -18.82 -8.98 -16.97
CA SER A 415 -17.68 -9.71 -17.48
C SER A 415 -17.44 -11.04 -16.79
N THR A 416 -16.66 -11.94 -17.41
CA THR A 416 -16.29 -13.24 -16.86
C THR A 416 -15.38 -13.16 -15.62
N GLY A 417 -14.92 -11.98 -15.27
CA GLY A 417 -14.08 -11.72 -14.12
C GLY A 417 -13.53 -10.29 -14.17
N THR A 418 -12.45 -10.01 -13.49
CA THR A 418 -12.01 -8.63 -13.28
C THR A 418 -10.57 -8.37 -13.71
N ASP A 419 -9.91 -9.36 -14.26
CA ASP A 419 -8.65 -9.14 -14.97
C ASP A 419 -8.96 -8.63 -16.38
N THR A 420 -8.98 -7.32 -16.56
CA THR A 420 -9.31 -6.66 -17.83
C THR A 420 -8.46 -7.15 -19.00
N SER A 421 -7.29 -7.78 -18.74
CA SER A 421 -6.41 -8.32 -19.77
C SER A 421 -6.76 -9.74 -20.20
N GLN A 422 -7.43 -10.52 -19.35
CA GLN A 422 -7.76 -11.93 -19.57
C GLN A 422 -9.25 -12.17 -19.73
N ASP A 423 -10.06 -11.49 -18.93
CA ASP A 423 -11.50 -11.67 -18.89
C ASP A 423 -12.21 -11.10 -20.12
N ARG A 424 -13.47 -11.47 -20.29
CA ARG A 424 -14.30 -11.16 -21.45
C ARG A 424 -15.55 -10.41 -21.02
N ILE A 425 -15.98 -9.46 -21.82
CA ILE A 425 -17.29 -8.82 -21.65
C ILE A 425 -18.39 -9.81 -22.05
N ILE A 426 -19.44 -9.88 -21.23
CA ILE A 426 -20.63 -10.71 -21.45
C ILE A 426 -21.92 -9.91 -21.64
N GLN A 427 -21.98 -8.68 -21.10
CA GLN A 427 -23.06 -7.74 -21.32
C GLN A 427 -22.48 -6.34 -21.47
N ILE A 428 -23.02 -5.55 -22.39
CA ILE A 428 -22.82 -4.11 -22.46
C ILE A 428 -24.20 -3.47 -22.38
N ALA A 429 -24.41 -2.63 -21.35
CA ALA A 429 -25.57 -1.79 -21.23
C ALA A 429 -25.16 -0.32 -21.31
N ALA A 430 -25.88 0.49 -22.06
CA ALA A 430 -25.65 1.91 -22.18
C ALA A 430 -26.95 2.67 -22.50
N ILE A 431 -27.06 3.86 -21.93
CA ILE A 431 -28.15 4.78 -22.23
C ILE A 431 -27.59 6.16 -22.58
N ARG A 432 -28.20 6.79 -23.57
CA ARG A 432 -27.96 8.21 -23.85
C ARG A 432 -29.00 9.03 -23.11
N ILE A 433 -28.58 10.08 -22.42
CA ILE A 433 -29.47 10.90 -21.57
C ILE A 433 -29.43 12.37 -22.00
N ASP A 434 -30.50 13.08 -21.66
CA ASP A 434 -30.60 14.54 -21.77
C ASP A 434 -30.23 15.24 -20.44
N GLU A 435 -30.35 16.56 -20.41
CA GLU A 435 -30.06 17.41 -19.25
C GLU A 435 -30.98 17.17 -18.01
N ASN A 436 -32.06 16.43 -18.19
CA ASN A 436 -32.99 16.05 -17.13
C ASN A 436 -32.81 14.59 -16.69
N GLY A 437 -31.78 13.90 -17.24
CA GLY A 437 -31.56 12.47 -16.99
C GLY A 437 -32.54 11.54 -17.70
N GLN A 438 -33.30 12.06 -18.69
CA GLN A 438 -34.27 11.26 -19.45
C GLN A 438 -33.55 10.42 -20.49
N VAL A 439 -33.89 9.13 -20.56
CA VAL A 439 -33.29 8.21 -21.52
C VAL A 439 -33.79 8.51 -22.94
N LEU A 440 -32.87 8.83 -23.83
CA LEU A 440 -33.11 9.12 -25.25
C LEU A 440 -32.91 7.91 -26.13
N GLU A 441 -31.86 7.15 -25.88
CA GLU A 441 -31.49 5.94 -26.62
C GLU A 441 -30.98 4.89 -25.63
N THR A 442 -31.21 3.62 -25.94
CA THR A 442 -30.77 2.48 -25.15
C THR A 442 -29.98 1.50 -26.03
N PHE A 443 -28.86 1.04 -25.51
CA PHE A 443 -28.06 -0.04 -26.05
C PHE A 443 -27.91 -1.10 -24.97
N GLU A 444 -28.43 -2.31 -25.22
CA GLU A 444 -28.22 -3.46 -24.35
C GLU A 444 -28.01 -4.68 -25.21
N ARG A 445 -26.86 -5.35 -25.04
CA ARG A 445 -26.55 -6.58 -25.76
C ARG A 445 -25.72 -7.53 -24.90
N PHE A 446 -26.06 -8.80 -25.04
CA PHE A 446 -25.30 -9.90 -24.46
C PHE A 446 -24.27 -10.43 -25.46
N ILE A 447 -23.13 -10.86 -24.96
CA ILE A 447 -22.01 -11.38 -25.74
C ILE A 447 -21.75 -12.82 -25.29
N ASN A 448 -21.63 -13.70 -26.27
CA ASN A 448 -21.10 -15.04 -26.01
C ASN A 448 -19.58 -14.96 -25.91
N PRO A 449 -18.99 -15.08 -24.70
CA PRO A 449 -17.55 -14.85 -24.50
C PRO A 449 -16.67 -15.96 -25.09
N GLY A 450 -17.25 -17.12 -25.43
CA GLY A 450 -16.53 -18.31 -25.87
C GLY A 450 -15.65 -18.99 -24.81
N VAL A 451 -15.76 -18.53 -23.56
CA VAL A 451 -15.09 -19.07 -22.36
C VAL A 451 -16.12 -19.17 -21.23
N PRO A 452 -15.93 -20.10 -20.26
CA PRO A 452 -16.85 -20.20 -19.13
C PRO A 452 -16.88 -18.94 -18.28
N VAL A 453 -18.06 -18.54 -17.80
CA VAL A 453 -18.24 -17.40 -16.88
C VAL A 453 -17.72 -17.73 -15.46
N GLY A 454 -17.70 -19.00 -15.08
CA GLY A 454 -17.16 -19.45 -13.80
C GLY A 454 -17.88 -18.81 -12.61
N GLN A 455 -17.10 -18.32 -11.65
CA GLN A 455 -17.64 -17.72 -10.42
C GLN A 455 -18.32 -16.36 -10.63
N SER A 456 -18.14 -15.70 -11.78
CA SER A 456 -18.79 -14.42 -12.02
C SER A 456 -20.30 -14.55 -12.20
N GLU A 457 -20.80 -15.76 -12.52
CA GLU A 457 -22.24 -16.06 -12.55
C GLU A 457 -22.94 -15.74 -11.22
N GLU A 458 -22.25 -15.93 -10.08
CA GLU A 458 -22.82 -15.60 -8.76
C GLU A 458 -23.03 -14.09 -8.55
N VAL A 459 -22.35 -13.26 -9.33
CA VAL A 459 -22.44 -11.79 -9.25
C VAL A 459 -23.53 -11.25 -10.18
N HIS A 460 -23.44 -11.53 -11.47
CA HIS A 460 -24.33 -10.98 -12.50
C HIS A 460 -25.51 -11.91 -12.86
N GLY A 461 -25.50 -13.17 -12.43
CA GLY A 461 -26.61 -14.12 -12.63
C GLY A 461 -26.71 -14.75 -14.03
N PHE A 462 -25.80 -14.45 -14.98
CA PHE A 462 -25.85 -14.99 -16.34
C PHE A 462 -25.02 -16.28 -16.44
N SER A 463 -25.70 -17.41 -16.73
CA SER A 463 -25.04 -18.70 -16.93
C SER A 463 -24.44 -18.86 -18.34
N ASP A 464 -23.49 -19.79 -18.47
CA ASP A 464 -22.95 -20.18 -19.77
C ASP A 464 -24.05 -20.57 -20.78
N ALA A 465 -25.10 -21.29 -20.31
CA ALA A 465 -26.21 -21.68 -21.15
C ALA A 465 -27.03 -20.47 -21.64
N TYR A 466 -27.25 -19.49 -20.76
CA TYR A 466 -27.92 -18.24 -21.12
C TYR A 466 -27.16 -17.47 -22.20
N LEU A 467 -25.84 -17.33 -22.02
CA LEU A 467 -25.00 -16.61 -22.97
C LEU A 467 -24.77 -17.35 -24.30
N GLN A 468 -24.90 -18.65 -24.31
CA GLN A 468 -24.93 -19.43 -25.57
C GLN A 468 -26.22 -19.21 -26.36
N GLU A 469 -27.34 -19.04 -25.68
CA GLU A 469 -28.66 -18.86 -26.33
C GLU A 469 -28.91 -17.40 -26.75
N HIS A 470 -28.50 -16.42 -25.92
CA HIS A 470 -28.84 -15.00 -26.07
C HIS A 470 -27.64 -14.12 -26.46
N GLY A 471 -26.41 -14.62 -26.29
CA GLY A 471 -25.19 -13.87 -26.57
C GLY A 471 -24.87 -13.83 -28.07
N GLU A 472 -24.58 -12.64 -28.56
CA GLU A 472 -24.15 -12.38 -29.93
C GLU A 472 -22.62 -12.58 -30.10
N ASP A 473 -22.15 -12.51 -31.33
CA ASP A 473 -20.72 -12.51 -31.63
C ASP A 473 -20.00 -11.31 -31.04
N PRO A 474 -18.90 -11.49 -30.32
CA PRO A 474 -18.19 -10.40 -29.65
C PRO A 474 -17.81 -9.25 -30.58
N ALA A 475 -17.21 -9.53 -31.74
CA ALA A 475 -16.76 -8.49 -32.67
C ALA A 475 -17.93 -7.62 -33.17
N THR A 476 -19.09 -8.23 -33.36
CA THR A 476 -20.31 -7.56 -33.81
C THR A 476 -20.83 -6.58 -32.74
N VAL A 477 -20.95 -7.03 -31.49
CA VAL A 477 -21.45 -6.19 -30.39
C VAL A 477 -20.46 -5.08 -30.06
N LEU A 478 -19.17 -5.41 -29.96
CA LEU A 478 -18.12 -4.42 -29.66
C LEU A 478 -18.06 -3.32 -30.74
N GLN A 479 -18.17 -3.68 -32.01
CA GLN A 479 -18.21 -2.69 -33.11
C GLN A 479 -19.47 -1.83 -33.04
N ALA A 480 -20.62 -2.43 -32.73
CA ALA A 480 -21.87 -1.71 -32.58
C ALA A 480 -21.83 -0.70 -31.42
N PHE A 481 -21.31 -1.10 -30.27
CA PHE A 481 -21.13 -0.20 -29.14
C PHE A 481 -20.12 0.90 -29.39
N LYS A 482 -19.02 0.59 -30.09
CA LYS A 482 -18.04 1.59 -30.52
C LYS A 482 -18.68 2.67 -31.40
N GLU A 483 -19.56 2.34 -32.31
CA GLU A 483 -20.29 3.32 -33.14
C GLU A 483 -21.35 4.07 -32.32
N PHE A 484 -22.08 3.41 -31.40
CA PHE A 484 -23.05 4.04 -30.50
C PHE A 484 -22.41 5.09 -29.60
N SER A 485 -21.22 4.80 -29.07
CA SER A 485 -20.49 5.66 -28.13
C SER A 485 -19.51 6.63 -28.81
N LYS A 486 -19.45 6.66 -30.13
CA LYS A 486 -18.52 7.49 -30.89
C LYS A 486 -18.76 8.99 -30.66
N GLY A 487 -17.74 9.69 -30.20
CA GLY A 487 -17.80 11.11 -29.87
C GLY A 487 -18.67 11.44 -28.65
N ALA A 488 -19.14 10.45 -27.92
CA ALA A 488 -19.89 10.64 -26.70
C ALA A 488 -18.99 11.03 -25.51
N ILE A 489 -19.59 11.67 -24.53
CA ILE A 489 -19.07 11.83 -23.20
C ILE A 489 -19.55 10.64 -22.38
N ILE A 490 -18.62 9.85 -21.93
CA ILE A 490 -18.88 8.63 -21.17
C ILE A 490 -19.03 8.95 -19.69
N VAL A 491 -20.06 8.39 -19.08
CA VAL A 491 -20.28 8.42 -17.63
C VAL A 491 -20.50 7.00 -17.14
N GLY A 492 -19.96 6.66 -16.02
CA GLY A 492 -20.17 5.38 -15.34
C GLY A 492 -19.79 5.48 -13.87
N HIS A 493 -20.02 4.43 -13.11
CA HIS A 493 -19.62 4.35 -11.73
C HIS A 493 -18.43 3.38 -11.60
N ASN A 494 -17.24 3.86 -11.18
CA ASN A 494 -15.97 3.14 -11.29
C ASN A 494 -15.59 2.81 -12.75
N VAL A 495 -15.92 3.71 -13.64
CA VAL A 495 -15.92 3.56 -15.10
C VAL A 495 -14.54 3.19 -15.72
N ASN A 496 -13.46 3.38 -14.99
CA ASN A 496 -12.13 3.01 -15.48
C ASN A 496 -11.99 1.51 -15.77
N TYR A 497 -12.69 0.67 -15.02
CA TYR A 497 -12.73 -0.76 -15.29
C TYR A 497 -13.38 -1.03 -16.67
N ASP A 498 -14.56 -0.47 -16.89
CA ASP A 498 -15.37 -0.67 -18.09
C ASP A 498 -14.65 -0.18 -19.35
N VAL A 499 -14.06 1.02 -19.26
CA VAL A 499 -13.26 1.58 -20.37
C VAL A 499 -12.05 0.71 -20.67
N THR A 500 -11.38 0.19 -19.63
CA THR A 500 -10.18 -0.62 -19.81
C THR A 500 -10.50 -1.97 -20.43
N ILE A 501 -11.50 -2.69 -19.91
CA ILE A 501 -11.88 -3.99 -20.48
C ILE A 501 -12.43 -3.84 -21.90
N PHE A 502 -13.24 -2.81 -22.17
CA PHE A 502 -13.73 -2.53 -23.52
C PHE A 502 -12.59 -2.23 -24.49
N THR A 503 -11.60 -1.43 -24.08
CA THR A 503 -10.43 -1.14 -24.92
C THR A 503 -9.63 -2.41 -25.22
N ASN A 504 -9.45 -3.28 -24.23
CA ASN A 504 -8.73 -4.54 -24.41
C ASN A 504 -9.51 -5.53 -25.32
N GLU A 505 -10.84 -5.57 -25.19
CA GLU A 505 -11.69 -6.36 -26.07
C GLU A 505 -11.63 -5.86 -27.54
N LEU A 506 -11.70 -4.54 -27.75
CA LEU A 506 -11.53 -3.97 -29.08
C LEU A 506 -10.16 -4.35 -29.70
N ALA A 507 -9.09 -4.26 -28.90
CA ALA A 507 -7.75 -4.65 -29.36
C ALA A 507 -7.67 -6.13 -29.69
N ARG A 508 -8.28 -7.01 -28.89
CA ARG A 508 -8.33 -8.46 -29.08
C ARG A 508 -9.02 -8.85 -30.41
N HIS A 509 -10.07 -8.10 -30.78
CA HIS A 509 -10.82 -8.31 -32.02
C HIS A 509 -10.32 -7.43 -33.18
N ASN A 510 -9.18 -6.72 -33.04
CA ASN A 510 -8.61 -5.82 -34.04
C ASN A 510 -9.56 -4.70 -34.51
N LEU A 511 -10.40 -4.19 -33.61
CA LEU A 511 -11.40 -3.16 -33.90
C LEU A 511 -10.88 -1.72 -33.68
N GLY A 512 -9.59 -1.54 -33.29
CA GLY A 512 -8.98 -0.26 -32.99
C GLY A 512 -9.41 0.27 -31.62
N ASN A 513 -9.20 1.57 -31.35
CA ASN A 513 -9.49 2.18 -30.05
C ASN A 513 -10.90 2.80 -29.99
N PRO A 514 -11.49 2.95 -28.78
CA PRO A 514 -12.71 3.74 -28.59
C PRO A 514 -12.45 5.21 -28.93
N GLN A 515 -13.51 5.95 -29.30
CA GLN A 515 -13.43 7.36 -29.69
C GLN A 515 -14.33 8.22 -28.81
N PHE A 516 -14.04 8.24 -27.51
CA PHE A 516 -14.77 9.03 -26.53
C PHE A 516 -14.29 10.50 -26.55
N LYS A 517 -15.22 11.45 -26.32
CA LYS A 517 -14.92 12.89 -26.20
C LYS A 517 -14.37 13.24 -24.83
N ALA A 518 -14.92 12.64 -23.79
CA ALA A 518 -14.48 12.73 -22.40
C ALA A 518 -15.02 11.53 -21.61
N ILE A 519 -14.47 11.31 -20.42
CA ILE A 519 -14.90 10.26 -19.48
C ILE A 519 -15.07 10.92 -18.13
N TYR A 520 -16.19 10.66 -17.46
CA TYR A 520 -16.48 11.08 -16.10
C TYR A 520 -16.89 9.89 -15.25
N ASP A 521 -16.38 9.85 -14.04
CA ASP A 521 -16.65 8.80 -13.05
C ASP A 521 -17.51 9.38 -11.92
N THR A 522 -18.73 8.87 -11.75
CA THR A 522 -19.59 9.30 -10.65
C THR A 522 -18.98 8.98 -9.30
N LEU A 523 -18.21 7.89 -9.18
CA LEU A 523 -17.47 7.56 -7.97
C LEU A 523 -16.51 8.69 -7.58
N ASP A 524 -15.75 9.24 -8.53
CA ASP A 524 -14.83 10.35 -8.28
C ASP A 524 -15.56 11.66 -8.01
N ILE A 525 -16.68 11.89 -8.68
CA ILE A 525 -17.55 13.06 -8.42
C ILE A 525 -18.03 13.02 -6.97
N TYR A 526 -18.60 11.90 -6.54
CA TYR A 526 -19.12 11.78 -5.17
C TYR A 526 -18.02 11.82 -4.11
N ARG A 527 -16.87 11.21 -4.35
CA ARG A 527 -15.69 11.33 -3.48
C ARG A 527 -15.20 12.78 -3.36
N ARG A 528 -15.33 13.57 -4.41
CA ARG A 528 -14.92 14.97 -4.41
C ARG A 528 -15.85 15.85 -3.59
N PHE A 529 -17.16 15.72 -3.81
CA PHE A 529 -18.18 16.58 -3.17
C PHE A 529 -18.64 16.07 -1.82
N TYR A 530 -18.61 14.77 -1.59
CA TYR A 530 -19.06 14.09 -0.37
C TYR A 530 -17.98 13.20 0.24
N PRO A 531 -16.79 13.74 0.56
CA PRO A 531 -15.63 12.93 1.01
C PRO A 531 -15.87 12.20 2.33
N ASN A 532 -16.83 12.63 3.15
CA ASN A 532 -17.11 12.10 4.49
C ASN A 532 -18.16 10.99 4.50
N LEU A 533 -18.65 10.54 3.35
CA LEU A 533 -19.54 9.38 3.32
C LEU A 533 -18.78 8.10 3.72
N PRO A 534 -19.42 7.19 4.46
CA PRO A 534 -18.80 5.94 4.91
C PRO A 534 -18.25 5.08 3.78
N ASN A 535 -18.91 5.09 2.62
CA ASN A 535 -18.43 4.52 1.38
C ASN A 535 -19.11 5.19 0.17
N HIS A 536 -18.63 4.89 -1.02
CA HIS A 536 -19.11 5.48 -2.26
C HIS A 536 -19.55 4.41 -3.27
N LYS A 537 -19.96 3.22 -2.79
CA LYS A 537 -20.53 2.19 -3.66
C LYS A 537 -21.84 2.67 -4.27
N LEU A 538 -22.12 2.26 -5.48
CA LEU A 538 -23.36 2.63 -6.20
C LEU A 538 -24.59 2.34 -5.36
N GLY A 539 -24.70 1.15 -4.76
CA GLY A 539 -25.83 0.79 -3.89
C GLY A 539 -25.95 1.65 -2.64
N PHE A 540 -24.81 2.07 -2.04
CA PHE A 540 -24.85 2.98 -0.90
C PHE A 540 -25.30 4.38 -1.32
N LEU A 541 -24.74 4.92 -2.40
CA LEU A 541 -25.14 6.22 -2.93
C LEU A 541 -26.63 6.22 -3.32
N ALA A 542 -27.11 5.14 -3.93
CA ALA A 542 -28.52 4.98 -4.27
C ALA A 542 -29.44 5.01 -3.03
N SER A 543 -28.95 4.56 -1.88
CA SER A 543 -29.72 4.64 -0.61
C SER A 543 -29.65 6.01 0.07
N GLU A 544 -28.56 6.75 -0.10
CA GLU A 544 -28.35 8.05 0.54
C GLU A 544 -28.96 9.22 -0.26
N PHE A 545 -28.98 9.10 -1.58
CA PHE A 545 -29.50 10.15 -2.46
C PHE A 545 -30.91 9.77 -2.99
N PRO A 546 -31.79 10.76 -3.30
CA PRO A 546 -33.15 10.48 -3.70
C PRO A 546 -33.26 9.99 -5.14
N ILE A 547 -32.79 8.76 -5.37
CA ILE A 547 -32.93 8.07 -6.65
C ILE A 547 -34.01 6.98 -6.56
N HIS A 548 -34.55 6.56 -7.70
CA HIS A 548 -35.67 5.62 -7.79
C HIS A 548 -35.27 4.22 -8.29
N HIS A 549 -34.06 4.06 -8.81
CA HIS A 549 -33.53 2.77 -9.27
C HIS A 549 -32.59 2.21 -8.24
N GLU A 550 -32.77 0.93 -7.91
CA GLU A 550 -31.86 0.18 -7.05
C GLU A 550 -30.88 -0.59 -7.94
N PRO A 551 -29.56 -0.44 -7.75
CA PRO A 551 -28.56 -1.25 -8.48
C PRO A 551 -28.62 -2.71 -8.02
N THR A 552 -28.52 -3.63 -8.99
CA THR A 552 -28.74 -5.08 -8.74
C THR A 552 -27.59 -5.96 -9.22
N HIS A 553 -26.44 -5.40 -9.63
CA HIS A 553 -25.38 -6.10 -10.37
C HIS A 553 -25.90 -6.66 -11.72
N ASN A 554 -26.75 -5.91 -12.34
CA ASN A 554 -27.12 -6.03 -13.74
C ASN A 554 -26.79 -4.69 -14.39
N ALA A 555 -25.99 -4.72 -15.46
CA ALA A 555 -25.49 -3.49 -16.06
C ALA A 555 -26.61 -2.49 -16.41
N MET A 556 -27.81 -2.95 -16.79
CA MET A 556 -28.93 -2.06 -17.11
C MET A 556 -29.49 -1.34 -15.88
N ASP A 557 -29.66 -2.03 -14.76
CA ASP A 557 -30.15 -1.42 -13.51
C ASP A 557 -29.11 -0.44 -12.94
N ASP A 558 -27.83 -0.81 -13.05
CA ASP A 558 -26.72 -0.03 -12.53
C ASP A 558 -26.53 1.28 -13.31
N ILE A 559 -26.68 1.28 -14.65
CA ILE A 559 -26.64 2.54 -15.42
C ILE A 559 -27.86 3.43 -15.19
N LEU A 560 -29.04 2.86 -14.93
CA LEU A 560 -30.23 3.66 -14.60
C LEU A 560 -30.08 4.33 -13.23
N ALA A 561 -29.51 3.63 -12.25
CA ALA A 561 -29.15 4.21 -10.95
C ALA A 561 -28.06 5.30 -11.11
N THR A 562 -27.01 5.00 -11.88
CA THR A 562 -25.89 5.95 -12.15
C THR A 562 -26.38 7.21 -12.87
N ALA A 563 -27.34 7.10 -13.79
CA ALA A 563 -27.89 8.25 -14.51
C ALA A 563 -28.74 9.16 -13.60
N GLN A 564 -29.30 8.65 -12.50
CA GLN A 564 -30.07 9.42 -11.53
C GLN A 564 -29.19 10.05 -10.43
N LEU A 565 -28.02 9.51 -10.18
CA LEU A 565 -26.98 10.11 -9.33
C LEU A 565 -26.36 11.33 -10.02
#